data_019ff6ff620dc46223308c4c0dd9b287
#
_entry.id   019ff6ff620dc46223308c4c0dd9b287
#
_cell.length_a   1.000
_cell.length_b   1.000
_cell.length_c   1.000
_cell.angle_alpha   90.00
_cell.angle_beta   90.00
_cell.angle_gamma   90.00
#
_symmetry.space_group_name_H-M   'P 1'
#
loop_
_entity.id
_entity.type
_entity.pdbx_description
1 polymer ?
#
loop_
_entity_poly.entity_id
_entity_poly.type
_entity_poly.pdbx_seq_one_letter_code
_entity_poly.pdbx_strand_id
1 'polypeptide(L)'
;MIKKLTGMLVAAVLALGFVLPQASFANTKAINEQFGVPIVVYGANLSEQEKETVKKALRVDQEQEIDEISVSGQDLAKYISDSNPNSRMYSSAKITRQEEGKGLVISIVTPENITQVTSEIYMNAMLTAGIEDAVVEIAAPKPVTGHSALVGIYKAYEVKTGETLDTERTDVANDELSLATKIAENAGIDDAKVAELLTEIKKDIAELKPATKEEVQQIVEDQLSKLEINLSEKDRQLLVDLMDQISKLNIDFSKWSDQLSDISKTIEEKFGALLDDEGFWNSVKSFFNNLIDTISSWFGGGSSDEPATE
;
A
#
# COMPACT_ATOMS: atom_id res chain seq x y z
N MET A 1 -65.20 12.18 79.31
CA MET A 1 -63.83 12.42 79.75
C MET A 1 -62.91 11.70 78.75
N ILE A 2 -62.29 12.43 77.86
CA ILE A 2 -61.58 11.90 76.76
C ILE A 2 -60.12 12.25 76.96
N LYS A 3 -59.27 11.24 77.15
CA LYS A 3 -57.83 11.41 77.25
C LYS A 3 -57.26 11.42 75.85
N LYS A 4 -56.61 12.51 75.51
CA LYS A 4 -55.83 12.65 74.28
C LYS A 4 -54.56 11.84 74.40
N LEU A 5 -54.32 10.91 73.45
CA LEU A 5 -53.06 10.22 73.30
C LEU A 5 -52.34 10.86 72.12
N THR A 6 -51.28 11.56 72.46
CA THR A 6 -50.38 12.17 71.45
C THR A 6 -49.40 11.10 70.95
N GLY A 7 -49.59 10.63 69.72
CA GLY A 7 -48.67 9.73 69.10
C GLY A 7 -47.54 10.53 68.52
N MET A 8 -46.30 10.21 68.96
CA MET A 8 -45.06 10.76 68.47
C MET A 8 -44.60 9.92 67.25
N LEU A 9 -44.72 10.49 66.08
CA LEU A 9 -44.26 9.86 64.84
C LEU A 9 -42.75 10.10 64.69
N VAL A 10 -41.93 9.08 64.94
CA VAL A 10 -40.53 9.07 64.67
C VAL A 10 -40.35 8.78 63.17
N ALA A 11 -40.01 9.79 62.39
CA ALA A 11 -39.66 9.65 61.02
C ALA A 11 -38.19 9.11 60.93
N ALA A 12 -38.04 7.83 60.69
CA ALA A 12 -36.75 7.24 60.33
C ALA A 12 -36.45 7.59 58.87
N VAL A 13 -35.58 8.58 58.66
CA VAL A 13 -35.00 8.85 57.34
C VAL A 13 -33.96 7.78 57.05
N LEU A 14 -34.35 6.79 56.27
CA LEU A 14 -33.44 5.85 55.64
C LEU A 14 -32.67 6.59 54.51
N ALA A 15 -31.48 7.05 54.81
CA ALA A 15 -30.53 7.49 53.81
C ALA A 15 -30.08 6.26 53.03
N LEU A 16 -30.79 5.90 51.96
CA LEU A 16 -30.27 5.00 50.92
C LEU A 16 -29.15 5.72 50.22
N GLY A 17 -27.92 5.46 50.64
CA GLY A 17 -26.73 5.79 49.87
C GLY A 17 -26.75 5.06 48.55
N PHE A 18 -27.15 5.75 47.50
CA PHE A 18 -26.87 5.32 46.12
C PHE A 18 -25.36 5.31 45.97
N VAL A 19 -24.74 4.18 46.23
CA VAL A 19 -23.38 3.88 45.70
C VAL A 19 -23.60 3.69 44.22
N LEU A 20 -23.48 4.78 43.45
CA LEU A 20 -23.27 4.67 42.02
C LEU A 20 -21.96 3.89 41.85
N PRO A 21 -21.96 2.76 41.13
CA PRO A 21 -20.70 2.18 40.74
C PRO A 21 -20.00 3.26 39.91
N GLN A 22 -18.90 3.81 40.46
CA GLN A 22 -17.96 4.53 39.61
C GLN A 22 -17.49 3.48 38.61
N ALA A 23 -18.01 3.60 37.37
CA ALA A 23 -17.39 2.94 36.25
C ALA A 23 -15.96 3.50 36.20
N SER A 24 -15.05 2.78 36.85
CA SER A 24 -13.64 2.93 36.54
C SER A 24 -13.53 2.64 35.05
N PHE A 25 -13.45 3.67 34.26
CA PHE A 25 -12.88 3.57 32.93
C PHE A 25 -11.41 3.25 33.15
N ALA A 26 -11.13 2.01 33.56
CA ALA A 26 -9.84 1.45 33.34
C ALA A 26 -9.67 1.54 31.82
N ASN A 27 -8.85 2.47 31.38
CA ASN A 27 -8.38 2.55 30.00
C ASN A 27 -7.42 1.38 29.79
N THR A 28 -7.96 0.17 29.97
CA THR A 28 -7.31 -1.06 29.59
C THR A 28 -7.50 -1.14 28.07
N LYS A 29 -6.58 -0.55 27.33
CA LYS A 29 -6.31 -1.08 26.01
C LYS A 29 -6.08 -2.57 26.21
N ALA A 30 -7.04 -3.40 25.85
CA ALA A 30 -6.86 -4.84 25.89
C ALA A 30 -5.67 -5.14 24.98
N ILE A 31 -4.65 -5.76 25.54
CA ILE A 31 -3.53 -6.27 24.76
C ILE A 31 -4.17 -7.31 23.83
N ASN A 32 -3.97 -7.15 22.53
CA ASN A 32 -4.44 -8.14 21.57
C ASN A 32 -3.49 -9.34 21.61
N GLU A 33 -3.69 -10.22 22.58
CA GLU A 33 -2.86 -11.42 22.76
C GLU A 33 -2.94 -12.39 21.57
N GLN A 34 -4.00 -12.27 20.74
CA GLN A 34 -4.23 -13.14 19.58
C GLN A 34 -3.30 -12.80 18.41
N PHE A 35 -3.04 -11.50 18.19
CA PHE A 35 -2.28 -11.03 17.04
C PHE A 35 -0.88 -10.55 17.39
N GLY A 36 -0.57 -10.55 18.67
CA GLY A 36 0.72 -10.12 19.20
C GLY A 36 0.89 -8.60 19.22
N VAL A 37 2.08 -8.20 19.66
CA VAL A 37 2.50 -6.82 19.80
C VAL A 37 2.81 -6.24 18.42
N PRO A 38 2.48 -4.97 18.11
CA PRO A 38 2.95 -4.31 16.90
C PRO A 38 4.48 -4.37 16.80
N ILE A 39 5.01 -4.40 15.58
CA ILE A 39 6.45 -4.38 15.32
C ILE A 39 6.82 -3.18 14.48
N VAL A 40 7.85 -2.45 14.88
CA VAL A 40 8.47 -1.40 14.06
C VAL A 40 9.78 -1.91 13.50
N VAL A 41 9.95 -1.72 12.20
CA VAL A 41 11.21 -1.96 11.51
C VAL A 41 11.81 -0.63 11.05
N TYR A 42 13.02 -0.35 11.50
CA TYR A 42 13.75 0.88 11.15
C TYR A 42 14.75 0.62 10.04
N GLY A 43 14.87 1.54 9.10
CA GLY A 43 15.98 1.52 8.16
C GLY A 43 17.33 1.62 8.91
N ALA A 44 18.25 0.69 8.67
CA ALA A 44 19.51 0.60 9.41
C ALA A 44 20.48 1.78 9.17
N ASN A 45 20.20 2.62 8.17
CA ASN A 45 21.04 3.80 7.88
C ASN A 45 20.50 5.09 8.53
N LEU A 46 19.46 5.01 9.36
CA LEU A 46 18.99 6.14 10.15
C LEU A 46 20.00 6.52 11.22
N SER A 47 20.29 7.81 11.35
CA SER A 47 20.92 8.35 12.55
C SER A 47 19.94 8.30 13.73
N GLU A 48 20.44 8.43 14.96
CA GLU A 48 19.59 8.43 16.17
C GLU A 48 18.52 9.54 16.10
N GLN A 49 18.87 10.73 15.59
CA GLN A 49 17.92 11.83 15.42
C GLN A 49 16.83 11.50 14.39
N GLU A 50 17.20 10.89 13.26
CA GLU A 50 16.25 10.43 12.23
C GLU A 50 15.35 9.32 12.76
N LYS A 51 15.90 8.39 13.54
CA LYS A 51 15.13 7.33 14.19
C LYS A 51 14.08 7.90 15.15
N GLU A 52 14.44 8.88 15.97
CA GLU A 52 13.49 9.55 16.86
C GLU A 52 12.40 10.32 16.08
N THR A 53 12.73 10.89 14.93
CA THR A 53 11.74 11.52 14.05
C THR A 53 10.73 10.50 13.54
N VAL A 54 11.21 9.35 13.08
CA VAL A 54 10.36 8.24 12.62
C VAL A 54 9.52 7.65 13.75
N LYS A 55 10.09 7.45 14.94
CA LYS A 55 9.35 6.99 16.14
C LYS A 55 8.15 7.87 16.43
N LYS A 56 8.32 9.18 16.39
CA LYS A 56 7.23 10.15 16.61
C LYS A 56 6.17 10.07 15.51
N ALA A 57 6.60 9.98 14.25
CA ALA A 57 5.67 9.86 13.11
C ALA A 57 4.83 8.58 13.19
N LEU A 58 5.43 7.47 13.56
CA LEU A 58 4.76 6.16 13.75
C LEU A 58 4.05 6.04 15.11
N ARG A 59 4.09 7.07 15.96
CA ARG A 59 3.45 7.09 17.29
C ARG A 59 3.86 5.93 18.19
N VAL A 60 5.14 5.55 18.12
CA VAL A 60 5.70 4.41 18.87
C VAL A 60 5.55 4.59 20.38
N ASP A 61 5.66 5.84 20.86
CA ASP A 61 5.49 6.23 22.26
C ASP A 61 4.06 6.07 22.80
N GLN A 62 3.08 5.87 21.93
CA GLN A 62 1.69 5.63 22.30
C GLN A 62 1.35 4.15 22.45
N GLU A 63 2.23 3.26 21.99
CA GLU A 63 2.06 1.82 22.13
C GLU A 63 2.45 1.39 23.56
N GLN A 64 1.66 0.48 24.15
CA GLN A 64 1.96 -0.07 25.47
C GLN A 64 3.14 -1.05 25.43
N GLU A 65 3.21 -1.80 24.33
CA GLU A 65 4.21 -2.80 24.05
C GLU A 65 4.49 -2.80 22.55
N ILE A 66 5.74 -2.84 22.14
CA ILE A 66 6.14 -2.82 20.73
C ILE A 66 7.49 -3.50 20.55
N ASP A 67 7.60 -4.32 19.52
CA ASP A 67 8.89 -4.88 19.11
C ASP A 67 9.59 -3.92 18.16
N GLU A 68 10.88 -3.73 18.34
CA GLU A 68 11.70 -2.90 17.45
C GLU A 68 12.80 -3.74 16.81
N ILE A 69 12.88 -3.70 15.48
CA ILE A 69 13.95 -4.32 14.70
C ILE A 69 14.51 -3.32 13.69
N SER A 70 15.56 -3.71 12.97
CA SER A 70 16.11 -2.92 11.87
C SER A 70 16.21 -3.75 10.58
N VAL A 71 16.17 -3.08 9.44
CA VAL A 71 16.38 -3.66 8.12
C VAL A 71 17.58 -2.98 7.44
N SER A 72 18.49 -3.79 6.92
CA SER A 72 19.73 -3.36 6.25
C SER A 72 19.74 -3.77 4.78
N GLY A 73 20.72 -3.27 4.02
CA GLY A 73 20.95 -3.74 2.65
C GLY A 73 21.31 -5.24 2.58
N GLN A 74 21.83 -5.82 3.66
CA GLN A 74 22.09 -7.27 3.71
C GLN A 74 20.78 -8.07 3.85
N ASP A 75 19.78 -7.54 4.58
CA ASP A 75 18.45 -8.15 4.64
C ASP A 75 17.76 -8.11 3.25
N LEU A 76 18.05 -7.07 2.46
CA LEU A 76 17.53 -6.95 1.10
C LEU A 76 17.84 -8.19 0.24
N ALA A 77 19.07 -8.70 0.33
CA ALA A 77 19.52 -9.87 -0.42
C ALA A 77 18.80 -11.18 -0.04
N LYS A 78 18.07 -11.20 1.07
CA LYS A 78 17.23 -12.33 1.46
C LYS A 78 15.90 -12.37 0.69
N TYR A 79 15.38 -11.21 0.32
CA TYR A 79 14.05 -11.05 -0.26
C TYR A 79 14.07 -10.66 -1.73
N ILE A 80 15.19 -10.16 -2.24
CA ILE A 80 15.34 -9.67 -3.60
C ILE A 80 16.62 -10.24 -4.19
N SER A 81 16.46 -11.10 -5.20
CA SER A 81 17.56 -11.67 -5.97
C SER A 81 18.37 -10.55 -6.66
N ASP A 82 19.66 -10.75 -6.80
CA ASP A 82 20.60 -9.80 -7.45
C ASP A 82 20.62 -8.38 -6.85
N SER A 83 20.09 -8.19 -5.65
CA SER A 83 20.08 -6.90 -4.97
C SER A 83 21.47 -6.50 -4.46
N ASN A 84 21.69 -5.19 -4.28
CA ASN A 84 22.94 -4.68 -3.72
C ASN A 84 22.91 -4.69 -2.19
N PRO A 85 23.74 -5.51 -1.49
CA PRO A 85 23.76 -5.58 -0.04
C PRO A 85 24.25 -4.28 0.64
N ASN A 86 24.81 -3.34 -0.13
CA ASN A 86 25.21 -2.02 0.37
C ASN A 86 24.13 -0.96 0.18
N SER A 87 22.93 -1.34 -0.25
CA SER A 87 21.78 -0.43 -0.35
C SER A 87 21.47 0.24 0.97
N ARG A 88 21.16 1.53 0.92
CA ARG A 88 20.85 2.32 2.11
C ARG A 88 19.37 2.25 2.41
N MET A 89 19.04 1.92 3.65
CA MET A 89 17.68 1.77 4.14
C MET A 89 17.34 2.94 5.07
N TYR A 90 16.40 3.79 4.66
CA TYR A 90 15.93 4.95 5.43
C TYR A 90 14.44 4.93 5.72
N SER A 91 13.63 4.25 4.89
CA SER A 91 12.22 4.07 5.19
C SER A 91 12.03 3.09 6.35
N SER A 92 10.98 3.32 7.11
CA SER A 92 10.60 2.49 8.26
C SER A 92 9.12 2.18 8.19
N ALA A 93 8.71 1.08 8.80
CA ALA A 93 7.31 0.69 8.85
C ALA A 93 6.93 0.17 10.24
N LYS A 94 5.69 0.45 10.67
CA LYS A 94 5.04 -0.20 11.80
C LYS A 94 3.97 -1.15 11.25
N ILE A 95 4.00 -2.40 11.68
CA ILE A 95 3.08 -3.43 11.24
C ILE A 95 2.30 -3.95 12.44
N THR A 96 0.99 -3.99 12.29
CA THR A 96 0.07 -4.63 13.21
C THR A 96 -0.70 -5.69 12.45
N ARG A 97 -0.51 -6.97 12.80
CA ARG A 97 -1.23 -8.07 12.18
C ARG A 97 -2.72 -7.98 12.53
N GLN A 98 -3.58 -8.34 11.59
CA GLN A 98 -5.03 -8.41 11.76
C GLN A 98 -5.55 -9.84 11.74
N GLU A 99 -6.83 -10.00 12.03
CA GLU A 99 -7.56 -11.26 11.84
C GLU A 99 -7.67 -11.60 10.37
N GLU A 100 -7.67 -12.91 10.06
CA GLU A 100 -7.87 -13.41 8.70
C GLU A 100 -9.13 -12.79 8.06
N GLY A 101 -9.00 -12.32 6.83
CA GLY A 101 -10.07 -11.68 6.08
C GLY A 101 -10.34 -10.20 6.42
N LYS A 102 -9.48 -9.55 7.22
CA LYS A 102 -9.58 -8.10 7.47
C LYS A 102 -8.88 -7.26 6.40
N GLY A 103 -8.07 -7.89 5.57
CA GLY A 103 -7.36 -7.27 4.47
C GLY A 103 -6.20 -6.35 4.89
N LEU A 104 -5.66 -5.67 3.90
CA LEU A 104 -4.54 -4.75 4.05
C LEU A 104 -5.00 -3.30 4.22
N VAL A 105 -4.47 -2.62 5.23
CA VAL A 105 -4.62 -1.18 5.39
C VAL A 105 -3.25 -0.55 5.44
N ILE A 106 -2.94 0.32 4.49
CA ILE A 106 -1.65 1.00 4.40
C ILE A 106 -1.81 2.51 4.53
N SER A 107 -0.99 3.11 5.37
CA SER A 107 -0.93 4.55 5.58
C SER A 107 0.51 5.03 5.50
N ILE A 108 0.79 5.96 4.60
CA ILE A 108 2.06 6.68 4.56
C ILE A 108 1.91 7.89 5.47
N VAL A 109 2.52 7.83 6.66
CA VAL A 109 2.34 8.88 7.69
C VAL A 109 3.27 10.08 7.50
N THR A 110 4.24 9.98 6.59
CA THR A 110 5.10 11.08 6.12
C THR A 110 5.07 11.15 4.59
N PRO A 111 3.91 11.49 3.98
CA PRO A 111 3.75 11.43 2.52
C PRO A 111 4.71 12.38 1.77
N GLU A 112 5.11 13.47 2.38
CA GLU A 112 6.11 14.40 1.82
C GLU A 112 7.50 13.79 1.68
N ASN A 113 7.77 12.69 2.40
CA ASN A 113 9.06 12.01 2.42
C ASN A 113 9.08 10.67 1.65
N ILE A 114 7.95 10.19 1.16
CA ILE A 114 7.87 9.02 0.27
C ILE A 114 7.48 9.52 -1.12
N THR A 115 8.46 9.57 -2.04
CA THR A 115 8.34 10.37 -3.26
C THR A 115 7.87 9.61 -4.49
N GLN A 116 7.84 8.26 -4.46
CA GLN A 116 7.53 7.45 -5.64
C GLN A 116 6.51 6.34 -5.40
N VAL A 117 6.29 5.91 -4.17
CA VAL A 117 5.42 4.76 -3.89
C VAL A 117 4.20 5.22 -3.12
N THR A 118 3.00 4.94 -3.63
CA THR A 118 1.74 5.20 -2.94
C THR A 118 1.31 4.02 -2.06
N SER A 119 0.32 4.25 -1.20
CA SER A 119 -0.27 3.20 -0.36
C SER A 119 -0.83 2.05 -1.21
N GLU A 120 -1.43 2.37 -2.34
CA GLU A 120 -2.09 1.43 -3.24
C GLU A 120 -1.07 0.56 -4.01
N ILE A 121 0.07 1.13 -4.41
CA ILE A 121 1.20 0.38 -4.98
C ILE A 121 1.80 -0.57 -3.94
N TYR A 122 1.96 -0.11 -2.68
CA TYR A 122 2.40 -1.01 -1.60
C TYR A 122 1.40 -2.15 -1.36
N MET A 123 0.08 -1.87 -1.35
CA MET A 123 -0.95 -2.91 -1.18
C MET A 123 -0.84 -3.99 -2.26
N ASN A 124 -0.71 -3.58 -3.52
CA ASN A 124 -0.53 -4.51 -4.64
C ASN A 124 0.71 -5.40 -4.45
N ALA A 125 1.86 -4.81 -4.16
CA ALA A 125 3.11 -5.56 -3.97
C ALA A 125 3.06 -6.47 -2.73
N MET A 126 2.47 -6.01 -1.62
CA MET A 126 2.33 -6.84 -0.41
C MET A 126 1.44 -8.05 -0.66
N LEU A 127 0.34 -7.90 -1.37
CA LEU A 127 -0.53 -9.00 -1.74
C LEU A 127 0.21 -10.05 -2.59
N THR A 128 0.98 -9.60 -3.58
CA THR A 128 1.85 -10.47 -4.39
C THR A 128 2.85 -11.23 -3.52
N ALA A 129 3.48 -10.55 -2.55
CA ALA A 129 4.41 -11.16 -1.60
C ALA A 129 3.76 -12.17 -0.63
N GLY A 130 2.43 -12.17 -0.51
CA GLY A 130 1.68 -13.05 0.40
C GLY A 130 1.38 -12.45 1.77
N ILE A 131 1.42 -11.15 1.89
CA ILE A 131 1.01 -10.43 3.10
C ILE A 131 -0.42 -9.95 2.88
N GLU A 132 -1.37 -10.49 3.67
CA GLU A 132 -2.80 -10.33 3.40
C GLU A 132 -3.50 -9.49 4.47
N ASP A 133 -3.29 -9.77 5.75
CA ASP A 133 -4.08 -9.20 6.85
C ASP A 133 -3.19 -8.39 7.79
N ALA A 134 -3.03 -7.10 7.50
CA ALA A 134 -2.19 -6.20 8.30
C ALA A 134 -2.59 -4.72 8.19
N VAL A 135 -2.36 -3.97 9.26
CA VAL A 135 -2.25 -2.50 9.22
C VAL A 135 -0.79 -2.13 9.16
N VAL A 136 -0.42 -1.33 8.16
CA VAL A 136 0.95 -0.89 7.94
C VAL A 136 1.00 0.63 7.89
N GLU A 137 1.83 1.22 8.76
CA GLU A 137 2.15 2.65 8.75
C GLU A 137 3.59 2.82 8.26
N ILE A 138 3.82 3.64 7.24
CA ILE A 138 5.12 3.84 6.61
C ILE A 138 5.59 5.27 6.87
N ALA A 139 6.86 5.42 7.26
CA ALA A 139 7.49 6.71 7.53
C ALA A 139 8.93 6.77 7.02
N ALA A 140 9.36 7.98 6.65
CA ALA A 140 10.76 8.30 6.41
C ALA A 140 11.09 9.69 7.01
N PRO A 141 12.32 9.92 7.50
CA PRO A 141 12.68 11.19 8.13
C PRO A 141 13.05 12.28 7.11
N LYS A 142 13.21 11.91 5.85
CA LYS A 142 13.63 12.75 4.72
C LYS A 142 13.14 12.16 3.40
N PRO A 143 13.13 12.93 2.30
CA PRO A 143 12.70 12.43 1.00
C PRO A 143 13.49 11.20 0.54
N VAL A 144 12.78 10.11 0.25
CA VAL A 144 13.28 8.83 -0.27
C VAL A 144 12.27 8.26 -1.27
N THR A 145 12.68 7.32 -2.09
CA THR A 145 11.78 6.66 -3.06
C THR A 145 10.67 5.85 -2.40
N GLY A 146 10.96 5.24 -1.25
CA GLY A 146 10.02 4.37 -0.52
C GLY A 146 10.30 2.88 -0.67
N HIS A 147 11.01 2.42 -1.69
CA HIS A 147 11.22 0.99 -1.99
C HIS A 147 11.74 0.17 -0.80
N SER A 148 12.61 0.74 0.04
CA SER A 148 13.17 0.02 1.18
C SER A 148 12.15 -0.32 2.29
N ALA A 149 11.00 0.36 2.33
CA ALA A 149 9.96 0.05 3.31
C ALA A 149 9.38 -1.36 3.09
N LEU A 150 9.18 -1.78 1.82
CA LEU A 150 8.62 -3.09 1.48
C LEU A 150 9.47 -4.23 2.07
N VAL A 151 10.80 -4.14 1.94
CA VAL A 151 11.72 -5.14 2.51
C VAL A 151 11.66 -5.16 4.05
N GLY A 152 11.52 -4.00 4.66
CA GLY A 152 11.28 -3.89 6.10
C GLY A 152 9.99 -4.58 6.53
N ILE A 153 8.92 -4.40 5.75
CA ILE A 153 7.63 -5.05 5.97
C ILE A 153 7.76 -6.58 5.89
N TYR A 154 8.47 -7.11 4.91
CA TYR A 154 8.74 -8.55 4.79
C TYR A 154 9.42 -9.10 6.03
N LYS A 155 10.51 -8.46 6.47
CA LYS A 155 11.24 -8.86 7.67
C LYS A 155 10.37 -8.83 8.92
N ALA A 156 9.60 -7.78 9.10
CA ALA A 156 8.69 -7.65 10.24
C ALA A 156 7.59 -8.71 10.22
N TYR A 157 7.02 -9.00 9.05
CA TYR A 157 6.01 -10.03 8.89
C TYR A 157 6.54 -11.41 9.28
N GLU A 158 7.70 -11.82 8.75
CA GLU A 158 8.34 -13.09 9.12
C GLU A 158 8.64 -13.20 10.61
N VAL A 159 9.15 -12.14 11.23
CA VAL A 159 9.43 -12.12 12.67
C VAL A 159 8.15 -12.32 13.48
N LYS A 160 7.04 -11.72 13.05
CA LYS A 160 5.76 -11.80 13.78
C LYS A 160 4.99 -13.08 13.54
N THR A 161 5.03 -13.63 12.34
CA THR A 161 4.29 -14.87 11.99
C THR A 161 5.09 -16.13 12.30
N GLY A 162 6.42 -16.03 12.26
CA GLY A 162 7.32 -17.19 12.26
C GLY A 162 7.32 -17.93 10.92
N GLU A 163 6.61 -17.42 9.91
CA GLU A 163 6.53 -17.95 8.54
C GLU A 163 7.59 -17.28 7.69
N THR A 164 8.24 -18.04 6.82
CA THR A 164 9.17 -17.49 5.82
C THR A 164 8.39 -17.17 4.55
N LEU A 165 8.52 -15.95 4.06
CA LEU A 165 7.93 -15.55 2.78
C LEU A 165 8.65 -16.29 1.64
N ASP A 166 7.89 -16.62 0.62
CA ASP A 166 8.41 -17.23 -0.60
C ASP A 166 9.26 -16.21 -1.37
N THR A 167 10.52 -16.55 -1.63
CA THR A 167 11.47 -15.64 -2.28
C THR A 167 11.05 -15.32 -3.73
N GLU A 168 10.44 -16.26 -4.45
CA GLU A 168 9.91 -16.00 -5.79
C GLU A 168 8.80 -14.95 -5.74
N ARG A 169 7.90 -15.05 -4.76
CA ARG A 169 6.83 -14.07 -4.56
C ARG A 169 7.37 -12.70 -4.16
N THR A 170 8.35 -12.63 -3.27
CA THR A 170 8.94 -11.34 -2.85
C THR A 170 9.75 -10.70 -3.97
N ASP A 171 10.45 -11.46 -4.80
CA ASP A 171 11.12 -10.95 -6.00
C ASP A 171 10.12 -10.32 -6.97
N VAL A 172 9.06 -11.04 -7.33
CA VAL A 172 8.01 -10.55 -8.23
C VAL A 172 7.29 -9.34 -7.65
N ALA A 173 7.03 -9.31 -6.35
CA ALA A 173 6.42 -8.16 -5.67
C ALA A 173 7.31 -6.90 -5.71
N ASN A 174 8.62 -7.04 -5.61
CA ASN A 174 9.56 -5.92 -5.76
C ASN A 174 9.66 -5.44 -7.21
N ASP A 175 9.62 -6.37 -8.17
CA ASP A 175 9.56 -6.03 -9.59
C ASP A 175 8.26 -5.29 -9.92
N GLU A 176 7.14 -5.72 -9.34
CA GLU A 176 5.85 -5.04 -9.47
C GLU A 176 5.91 -3.59 -8.96
N LEU A 177 6.38 -3.39 -7.73
CA LEU A 177 6.52 -2.05 -7.16
C LEU A 177 7.45 -1.17 -7.99
N SER A 178 8.56 -1.73 -8.46
CA SER A 178 9.54 -1.02 -9.30
C SER A 178 8.99 -0.70 -10.69
N LEU A 179 8.22 -1.60 -11.29
CA LEU A 179 7.60 -1.37 -12.60
C LEU A 179 6.46 -0.37 -12.50
N ALA A 180 5.63 -0.44 -11.45
CA ALA A 180 4.55 0.51 -11.21
C ALA A 180 5.06 1.95 -11.20
N THR A 181 6.12 2.22 -10.39
CA THR A 181 6.71 3.56 -10.31
C THR A 181 7.33 4.02 -11.63
N LYS A 182 7.96 3.11 -12.39
CA LYS A 182 8.51 3.42 -13.72
C LYS A 182 7.41 3.71 -14.75
N ILE A 183 6.33 2.97 -14.76
CA ILE A 183 5.18 3.21 -15.66
C ILE A 183 4.60 4.58 -15.37
N ALA A 184 4.34 4.93 -14.11
CA ALA A 184 3.84 6.24 -13.72
C ALA A 184 4.74 7.36 -14.24
N GLU A 185 6.06 7.25 -14.04
CA GLU A 185 7.05 8.23 -14.49
C GLU A 185 7.14 8.31 -16.01
N ASN A 186 7.28 7.14 -16.71
CA ASN A 186 7.52 7.09 -18.16
C ASN A 186 6.29 7.52 -18.97
N ALA A 187 5.09 7.12 -18.54
CA ALA A 187 3.84 7.45 -19.21
C ALA A 187 3.25 8.80 -18.76
N GLY A 188 3.80 9.40 -17.69
CA GLY A 188 3.28 10.64 -17.11
C GLY A 188 1.86 10.50 -16.58
N ILE A 189 1.51 9.33 -16.05
CA ILE A 189 0.20 9.04 -15.47
C ILE A 189 0.28 9.00 -13.96
N ASP A 190 -0.87 9.22 -13.30
CA ASP A 190 -0.96 9.20 -11.85
C ASP A 190 -0.67 7.81 -11.29
N ASP A 191 0.04 7.74 -10.17
CA ASP A 191 0.35 6.48 -9.48
C ASP A 191 -0.92 5.70 -9.08
N ALA A 192 -2.01 6.40 -8.74
CA ALA A 192 -3.31 5.77 -8.45
C ALA A 192 -3.87 5.05 -9.68
N LYS A 193 -3.71 5.63 -10.87
CA LYS A 193 -4.12 5.02 -12.13
C LYS A 193 -3.30 3.77 -12.46
N VAL A 194 -2.00 3.79 -12.14
CA VAL A 194 -1.16 2.59 -12.28
C VAL A 194 -1.58 1.52 -11.27
N ALA A 195 -1.83 1.91 -10.02
CA ALA A 195 -2.32 0.98 -9.00
C ALA A 195 -3.66 0.34 -9.39
N GLU A 196 -4.59 1.13 -9.97
CA GLU A 196 -5.86 0.64 -10.52
C GLU A 196 -5.61 -0.38 -11.63
N LEU A 197 -4.75 -0.07 -12.60
CA LEU A 197 -4.38 -0.98 -13.69
C LEU A 197 -3.87 -2.32 -13.17
N LEU A 198 -2.91 -2.31 -12.25
CA LEU A 198 -2.36 -3.53 -11.65
C LEU A 198 -3.43 -4.33 -10.91
N THR A 199 -4.29 -3.65 -10.15
CA THR A 199 -5.38 -4.28 -9.40
C THR A 199 -6.38 -4.96 -10.32
N GLU A 200 -6.84 -4.27 -11.37
CA GLU A 200 -7.83 -4.81 -12.31
C GLU A 200 -7.26 -5.96 -13.15
N ILE A 201 -5.99 -5.88 -13.59
CA ILE A 201 -5.33 -7.02 -14.27
C ILE A 201 -5.26 -8.23 -13.34
N LYS A 202 -4.88 -8.06 -12.08
CA LYS A 202 -4.82 -9.16 -11.10
C LYS A 202 -6.19 -9.76 -10.79
N LYS A 203 -7.25 -8.96 -10.77
CA LYS A 203 -8.63 -9.46 -10.63
C LYS A 203 -8.99 -10.37 -11.81
N ASP A 204 -8.71 -9.93 -13.02
CA ASP A 204 -8.97 -10.72 -14.22
C ASP A 204 -8.12 -12.00 -14.23
N ILE A 205 -6.86 -11.96 -13.81
CA ILE A 205 -6.01 -13.16 -13.65
C ILE A 205 -6.62 -14.12 -12.63
N ALA A 206 -7.08 -13.60 -11.50
CA ALA A 206 -7.70 -14.42 -10.44
C ALA A 206 -9.00 -15.09 -10.91
N GLU A 207 -9.80 -14.39 -11.71
CA GLU A 207 -11.09 -14.87 -12.23
C GLU A 207 -10.90 -15.80 -13.43
N LEU A 208 -10.13 -15.40 -14.43
CA LEU A 208 -10.00 -16.10 -15.72
C LEU A 208 -8.98 -17.23 -15.69
N LYS A 209 -8.01 -17.18 -14.76
CA LYS A 209 -6.95 -18.18 -14.57
C LYS A 209 -6.22 -18.50 -15.89
N PRO A 210 -5.59 -17.52 -16.53
CA PRO A 210 -4.95 -17.70 -17.83
C PRO A 210 -3.89 -18.81 -17.76
N ALA A 211 -3.85 -19.66 -18.78
CA ALA A 211 -2.92 -20.77 -18.86
C ALA A 211 -1.68 -20.43 -19.70
N THR A 212 -1.74 -19.39 -20.52
CA THR A 212 -0.69 -18.99 -21.45
C THR A 212 -0.37 -17.50 -21.31
N LYS A 213 0.85 -17.12 -21.72
CA LYS A 213 1.27 -15.72 -21.76
C LYS A 213 0.45 -14.88 -22.73
N GLU A 214 -0.02 -15.47 -23.81
CA GLU A 214 -0.89 -14.84 -24.80
C GLU A 214 -2.24 -14.46 -24.19
N GLU A 215 -2.81 -15.29 -23.32
CA GLU A 215 -4.03 -14.98 -22.58
C GLU A 215 -3.78 -13.86 -21.55
N VAL A 216 -2.63 -13.86 -20.86
CA VAL A 216 -2.23 -12.75 -19.97
C VAL A 216 -2.05 -11.46 -20.76
N GLN A 217 -1.42 -11.53 -21.94
CA GLN A 217 -1.28 -10.35 -22.81
C GLN A 217 -2.64 -9.78 -23.19
N GLN A 218 -3.62 -10.60 -23.53
CA GLN A 218 -4.96 -10.14 -23.85
C GLN A 218 -5.62 -9.43 -22.66
N ILE A 219 -5.49 -9.98 -21.46
CA ILE A 219 -6.00 -9.32 -20.22
C ILE A 219 -5.36 -7.94 -20.03
N VAL A 220 -4.03 -7.85 -20.20
CA VAL A 220 -3.31 -6.57 -20.09
C VAL A 220 -3.81 -5.55 -21.12
N GLU A 221 -3.94 -5.95 -22.38
CA GLU A 221 -4.42 -5.07 -23.47
C GLU A 221 -5.86 -4.61 -23.23
N ASP A 222 -6.74 -5.49 -22.76
CA ASP A 222 -8.13 -5.18 -22.46
C ASP A 222 -8.22 -4.15 -21.33
N GLN A 223 -7.44 -4.31 -20.25
CA GLN A 223 -7.42 -3.35 -19.14
C GLN A 223 -6.76 -2.01 -19.52
N LEU A 224 -5.68 -2.02 -20.31
CA LEU A 224 -5.09 -0.79 -20.84
C LEU A 224 -6.12 -0.01 -21.69
N SER A 225 -6.88 -0.72 -22.52
CA SER A 225 -7.94 -0.12 -23.35
C SER A 225 -9.08 0.42 -22.50
N LYS A 226 -9.56 -0.34 -21.54
CA LYS A 226 -10.68 0.01 -20.65
C LYS A 226 -10.37 1.24 -19.79
N LEU A 227 -9.14 1.32 -19.28
CA LEU A 227 -8.67 2.44 -18.46
C LEU A 227 -8.11 3.60 -19.31
N GLU A 228 -8.16 3.50 -20.63
CA GLU A 228 -7.61 4.50 -21.56
C GLU A 228 -6.12 4.84 -21.28
N ILE A 229 -5.33 3.83 -20.93
CA ILE A 229 -3.89 3.97 -20.65
C ILE A 229 -3.08 3.62 -21.89
N ASN A 230 -2.18 4.52 -22.28
CA ASN A 230 -1.26 4.30 -23.40
C ASN A 230 0.17 4.17 -22.88
N LEU A 231 0.74 2.98 -23.02
CA LEU A 231 2.12 2.67 -22.64
C LEU A 231 3.01 2.55 -23.88
N SER A 232 4.31 2.84 -23.69
CA SER A 232 5.33 2.46 -24.68
C SER A 232 5.31 0.95 -24.90
N GLU A 233 5.70 0.49 -26.11
CA GLU A 233 5.79 -0.95 -26.38
C GLU A 233 6.69 -1.68 -25.38
N LYS A 234 7.76 -1.04 -24.95
CA LYS A 234 8.67 -1.57 -23.93
C LYS A 234 7.99 -1.74 -22.57
N ASP A 235 7.29 -0.71 -22.09
CA ASP A 235 6.64 -0.76 -20.78
C ASP A 235 5.45 -1.74 -20.79
N ARG A 236 4.73 -1.81 -21.92
CA ARG A 236 3.67 -2.80 -22.14
C ARG A 236 4.21 -4.23 -22.06
N GLN A 237 5.33 -4.51 -22.75
CA GLN A 237 5.95 -5.84 -22.71
C GLN A 237 6.42 -6.18 -21.30
N LEU A 238 7.04 -5.25 -20.57
CA LEU A 238 7.43 -5.45 -19.17
C LEU A 238 6.23 -5.74 -18.28
N LEU A 239 5.10 -5.05 -18.50
CA LEU A 239 3.87 -5.31 -17.75
C LEU A 239 3.30 -6.70 -18.04
N VAL A 240 3.28 -7.12 -19.31
CA VAL A 240 2.87 -8.49 -19.69
C VAL A 240 3.78 -9.54 -19.05
N ASP A 241 5.09 -9.32 -19.08
CA ASP A 241 6.07 -10.25 -18.50
C ASP A 241 5.87 -10.38 -16.98
N LEU A 242 5.66 -9.27 -16.28
CA LEU A 242 5.37 -9.26 -14.85
C LEU A 242 4.06 -9.99 -14.52
N MET A 243 2.98 -9.70 -15.26
CA MET A 243 1.67 -10.32 -15.01
C MET A 243 1.67 -11.81 -15.34
N ASP A 244 2.45 -12.24 -16.33
CA ASP A 244 2.69 -13.66 -16.62
C ASP A 244 3.44 -14.34 -15.48
N GLN A 245 4.43 -13.69 -14.86
CA GLN A 245 5.10 -14.20 -13.66
C GLN A 245 4.10 -14.30 -12.49
N ILE A 246 3.31 -13.26 -12.21
CA ILE A 246 2.30 -13.27 -11.14
C ILE A 246 1.30 -14.40 -11.35
N SER A 247 0.83 -14.63 -12.57
CA SER A 247 -0.15 -15.70 -12.88
C SER A 247 0.37 -17.11 -12.59
N LYS A 248 1.71 -17.29 -12.57
CA LYS A 248 2.39 -18.56 -12.34
C LYS A 248 2.82 -18.78 -10.90
N LEU A 249 2.75 -17.74 -10.05
CA LEU A 249 3.06 -17.89 -8.64
C LEU A 249 2.10 -18.87 -7.97
N ASN A 250 2.59 -19.57 -6.95
CA ASN A 250 1.77 -20.43 -6.11
C ASN A 250 0.90 -19.57 -5.16
N ILE A 251 -0.19 -19.03 -5.68
CA ILE A 251 -1.10 -18.13 -4.99
C ILE A 251 -2.49 -18.75 -4.95
N ASP A 252 -3.15 -18.67 -3.80
CA ASP A 252 -4.58 -18.94 -3.71
C ASP A 252 -5.38 -17.74 -4.20
N PHE A 253 -5.58 -17.67 -5.52
CA PHE A 253 -6.32 -16.57 -6.16
C PHE A 253 -7.76 -16.42 -5.66
N SER A 254 -8.35 -17.44 -5.01
CA SER A 254 -9.69 -17.31 -4.44
C SER A 254 -9.73 -16.35 -3.26
N LYS A 255 -8.62 -16.23 -2.51
CA LYS A 255 -8.47 -15.26 -1.42
C LYS A 255 -8.20 -13.84 -1.91
N TRP A 256 -7.68 -13.70 -3.13
CA TRP A 256 -7.36 -12.39 -3.70
C TRP A 256 -8.58 -11.59 -4.13
N SER A 257 -9.65 -12.26 -4.56
CA SER A 257 -10.85 -11.60 -5.11
C SER A 257 -11.41 -10.54 -4.16
N ASP A 258 -11.56 -10.87 -2.88
CA ASP A 258 -12.10 -9.94 -1.89
C ASP A 258 -11.11 -8.80 -1.59
N GLN A 259 -9.84 -9.12 -1.41
CA GLN A 259 -8.82 -8.13 -1.12
C GLN A 259 -8.56 -7.16 -2.28
N LEU A 260 -8.52 -7.67 -3.53
CA LEU A 260 -8.41 -6.84 -4.72
C LEU A 260 -9.65 -5.94 -4.89
N SER A 261 -10.84 -6.45 -4.55
CA SER A 261 -12.06 -5.64 -4.56
C SER A 261 -12.00 -4.51 -3.52
N ASP A 262 -11.42 -4.75 -2.36
CA ASP A 262 -11.25 -3.73 -1.32
C ASP A 262 -10.17 -2.70 -1.71
N ILE A 263 -9.11 -3.13 -2.41
CA ILE A 263 -8.11 -2.21 -2.99
C ILE A 263 -8.76 -1.33 -4.06
N SER A 264 -9.55 -1.91 -4.99
CA SER A 264 -10.29 -1.14 -6.00
C SER A 264 -11.21 -0.09 -5.37
N LYS A 265 -11.99 -0.47 -4.35
CA LYS A 265 -12.86 0.47 -3.62
C LYS A 265 -12.06 1.59 -2.95
N THR A 266 -10.92 1.25 -2.33
CA THR A 266 -10.04 2.24 -1.69
C THR A 266 -9.50 3.24 -2.70
N ILE A 267 -9.12 2.77 -3.90
CA ILE A 267 -8.67 3.63 -5.01
C ILE A 267 -9.83 4.52 -5.47
N GLU A 268 -11.00 3.94 -5.72
CA GLU A 268 -12.20 4.68 -6.15
C GLU A 268 -12.63 5.74 -5.12
N GLU A 269 -12.67 5.40 -3.82
CA GLU A 269 -13.03 6.34 -2.76
C GLU A 269 -12.04 7.49 -2.62
N LYS A 270 -10.74 7.23 -2.75
CA LYS A 270 -9.70 8.26 -2.61
C LYS A 270 -9.52 9.11 -3.87
N PHE A 271 -9.63 8.50 -5.03
CA PHE A 271 -9.23 9.10 -6.30
C PHE A 271 -10.37 9.17 -7.32
N GLY A 272 -11.53 8.53 -7.08
CA GLY A 272 -12.66 8.49 -8.02
C GLY A 272 -13.12 9.88 -8.48
N ALA A 273 -13.14 10.85 -7.57
CA ALA A 273 -13.46 12.24 -7.92
C ALA A 273 -12.38 12.91 -8.81
N LEU A 274 -11.13 12.46 -8.77
CA LEU A 274 -10.04 12.90 -9.64
C LEU A 274 -10.09 12.17 -10.98
N LEU A 275 -10.52 10.90 -10.98
CA LEU A 275 -10.66 10.09 -12.19
C LEU A 275 -11.87 10.51 -13.04
N ASP A 276 -12.94 11.04 -12.41
CA ASP A 276 -14.15 11.55 -13.08
C ASP A 276 -14.05 13.05 -13.46
N ASP A 277 -12.97 13.75 -13.13
CA ASP A 277 -12.81 15.16 -13.46
C ASP A 277 -12.47 15.34 -14.95
N GLU A 278 -13.47 15.83 -15.72
CA GLU A 278 -13.27 16.19 -17.15
C GLU A 278 -12.12 17.19 -17.35
N GLY A 279 -11.82 18.03 -16.36
CA GLY A 279 -10.71 18.99 -16.40
C GLY A 279 -9.36 18.29 -16.35
N PHE A 280 -9.22 17.25 -15.51
CA PHE A 280 -8.05 16.38 -15.44
C PHE A 280 -7.84 15.67 -16.78
N TRP A 281 -8.88 15.02 -17.31
CA TRP A 281 -8.82 14.31 -18.60
C TRP A 281 -8.53 15.24 -19.78
N ASN A 282 -9.04 16.45 -19.78
CA ASN A 282 -8.71 17.44 -20.80
C ASN A 282 -7.26 17.90 -20.70
N SER A 283 -6.69 18.02 -19.50
CA SER A 283 -5.27 18.31 -19.29
C SER A 283 -4.38 17.16 -19.75
N VAL A 284 -4.75 15.92 -19.46
CA VAL A 284 -4.08 14.71 -19.94
C VAL A 284 -4.15 14.60 -21.46
N LYS A 285 -5.34 14.78 -22.07
CA LYS A 285 -5.50 14.82 -23.55
C LYS A 285 -4.67 15.92 -24.18
N SER A 286 -4.64 17.12 -23.60
CA SER A 286 -3.84 18.25 -24.10
C SER A 286 -2.34 17.95 -24.04
N PHE A 287 -1.88 17.30 -22.96
CA PHE A 287 -0.49 16.86 -22.82
C PHE A 287 -0.12 15.82 -23.89
N PHE A 288 -0.96 14.80 -24.12
CA PHE A 288 -0.71 13.79 -25.14
C PHE A 288 -0.78 14.34 -26.56
N ASN A 289 -1.72 15.24 -26.87
CA ASN A 289 -1.79 15.90 -28.16
C ASN A 289 -0.53 16.74 -28.43
N ASN A 290 -0.06 17.50 -27.44
CA ASN A 290 1.19 18.24 -27.54
C ASN A 290 2.41 17.33 -27.70
N LEU A 291 2.43 16.16 -27.04
CA LEU A 291 3.50 15.18 -27.18
C LEU A 291 3.51 14.52 -28.56
N ILE A 292 2.32 14.16 -29.09
CA ILE A 292 2.15 13.61 -30.44
C ILE A 292 2.58 14.64 -31.49
N ASP A 293 2.17 15.91 -31.34
CA ASP A 293 2.56 16.99 -32.23
C ASP A 293 4.07 17.26 -32.18
N THR A 294 4.68 17.17 -31.00
CA THR A 294 6.13 17.30 -30.83
C THR A 294 6.89 16.14 -31.49
N ILE A 295 6.43 14.91 -31.29
CA ILE A 295 7.01 13.71 -31.93
C ILE A 295 6.80 13.76 -33.44
N SER A 296 5.62 14.14 -33.91
CA SER A 296 5.32 14.27 -35.34
C SER A 296 6.17 15.35 -36.00
N SER A 297 6.46 16.45 -35.31
CA SER A 297 7.37 17.49 -35.81
C SER A 297 8.82 17.02 -35.93
N TRP A 298 9.25 16.07 -35.12
CA TRP A 298 10.60 15.48 -35.19
C TRP A 298 10.74 14.46 -36.32
N PHE A 299 9.64 13.75 -36.69
CA PHE A 299 9.64 12.79 -37.79
C PHE A 299 9.10 13.36 -39.10
N GLY A 300 8.44 14.53 -39.09
CA GLY A 300 7.87 15.19 -40.26
C GLY A 300 8.79 16.16 -41.00
N GLY A 301 10.02 16.36 -40.53
CA GLY A 301 10.99 17.30 -41.11
C GLY A 301 11.98 16.68 -42.13
N GLY A 302 11.49 15.87 -43.03
CA GLY A 302 12.36 15.24 -44.04
C GLY A 302 11.65 14.88 -45.33
N SER A 303 11.29 15.87 -46.13
CA SER A 303 11.33 15.66 -47.62
C SER A 303 10.92 16.90 -48.38
N SER A 304 11.71 17.11 -49.38
CA SER A 304 11.57 17.86 -50.61
C SER A 304 12.28 19.21 -50.66
N ASP A 305 13.59 19.15 -50.95
CA ASP A 305 14.22 20.03 -51.90
C ASP A 305 14.71 19.18 -53.06
N GLU A 306 13.90 19.12 -54.10
CA GLU A 306 14.32 18.65 -55.42
C GLU A 306 14.80 19.91 -56.20
N PRO A 307 16.03 19.96 -56.68
CA PRO A 307 16.49 21.11 -57.48
C PRO A 307 15.94 20.97 -58.91
N ALA A 308 15.19 21.97 -59.30
CA ALA A 308 14.77 22.19 -60.68
C ALA A 308 16.04 22.40 -61.53
N THR A 309 16.16 21.58 -62.56
CA THR A 309 17.12 21.70 -63.65
C THR A 309 16.72 22.83 -64.59
N GLU A 310 17.63 23.72 -64.89
CA GLU A 310 17.97 24.25 -66.21
C GLU A 310 19.45 24.24 -66.43
#